data_935c5f5c73f864b1d7e7c7025f19fdd5
#
_entry.id   935c5f5c73f864b1d7e7c7025f19fdd5
#
_cell.length_a   1.000
_cell.length_b   1.000
_cell.length_c   1.000
_cell.angle_alpha   90.00
_cell.angle_beta   90.00
_cell.angle_gamma   90.00
#
_symmetry.space_group_name_H-M   'P 1'
#
loop_
_entity.id
_entity.type
_entity.pdbx_description
1 polymer ?
#
loop_
_entity_poly.entity_id
_entity_poly.type
_entity_poly.pdbx_seq_one_letter_code
_entity_poly.pdbx_strand_id
1 'polypeptide(L)'
;MSLKQQVISDLTASMKAQDASRTSTLRMVKAAVMNREIEKGGEMDDEEMMKLLRSLVKQRRDSVEQYEKGARQDLADKEKSEIDVIEAYLPQAASREAIEQAIDAALAETGATSMKDMGKVMKAAQATLAGKNADGRLVSQIVKAKLGG
;
A
#
# COMPACT_ATOMS: atom_id res chain seq x y z
N MET A 1 -1.51 -2.21 -20.77
CA MET A 1 -2.43 -3.12 -20.05
C MET A 1 -2.80 -2.46 -18.72
N SER A 2 -4.10 -2.37 -18.44
CA SER A 2 -4.55 -1.82 -17.16
C SER A 2 -4.20 -2.75 -16.00
N LEU A 3 -4.19 -2.22 -14.78
CA LEU A 3 -3.92 -3.01 -13.57
C LEU A 3 -4.93 -4.15 -13.41
N LYS A 4 -6.22 -3.88 -13.68
CA LYS A 4 -7.27 -4.90 -13.70
C LYS A 4 -6.96 -6.02 -14.70
N GLN A 5 -6.54 -5.66 -15.91
CA GLN A 5 -6.20 -6.63 -16.95
C GLN A 5 -4.97 -7.46 -16.56
N GLN A 6 -3.99 -6.85 -15.90
CA GLN A 6 -2.84 -7.58 -15.38
C GLN A 6 -3.24 -8.63 -14.35
N VAL A 7 -4.10 -8.29 -13.41
CA VAL A 7 -4.61 -9.23 -12.40
C VAL A 7 -5.32 -10.41 -13.07
N ILE A 8 -6.19 -10.14 -14.04
CA ILE A 8 -6.93 -11.18 -14.76
C ILE A 8 -5.97 -12.08 -15.55
N SER A 9 -5.01 -11.49 -16.25
CA SER A 9 -4.00 -12.23 -17.01
C SER A 9 -3.14 -13.12 -16.12
N ASP A 10 -2.70 -12.58 -14.97
CA ASP A 10 -1.89 -13.32 -14.01
C ASP A 10 -2.67 -14.45 -13.34
N LEU A 11 -3.98 -14.26 -13.12
CA LEU A 11 -4.85 -15.32 -12.62
C LEU A 11 -4.87 -16.49 -13.61
N THR A 12 -5.06 -16.20 -14.89
CA THR A 12 -5.04 -17.23 -15.95
C THR A 12 -3.69 -17.94 -15.98
N ALA A 13 -2.58 -17.19 -15.92
CA ALA A 13 -1.24 -17.74 -15.90
C ALA A 13 -1.00 -18.65 -14.68
N SER A 14 -1.47 -18.25 -13.50
CA SER A 14 -1.33 -19.03 -12.27
C SER A 14 -2.10 -20.35 -12.33
N MET A 15 -3.29 -20.34 -12.96
CA MET A 15 -4.06 -21.57 -13.19
C MET A 15 -3.32 -22.53 -14.12
N LYS A 16 -2.74 -22.02 -15.20
CA LYS A 16 -1.96 -22.83 -16.14
C LYS A 16 -0.71 -23.40 -15.49
N ALA A 17 -0.06 -22.63 -14.63
CA ALA A 17 1.12 -23.06 -13.89
C ALA A 17 0.80 -23.99 -12.71
N GLN A 18 -0.48 -24.20 -12.42
CA GLN A 18 -0.95 -24.99 -11.28
C GLN A 18 -0.42 -24.46 -9.92
N ASP A 19 -0.23 -23.14 -9.82
CA ASP A 19 0.12 -22.46 -8.58
C ASP A 19 -1.14 -22.19 -7.78
N ALA A 20 -1.52 -23.14 -6.93
CA ALA A 20 -2.77 -23.12 -6.19
C ALA A 20 -2.87 -21.91 -5.26
N SER A 21 -1.80 -21.57 -4.56
CA SER A 21 -1.76 -20.44 -3.61
C SER A 21 -1.97 -19.10 -4.31
N ARG A 22 -1.21 -18.87 -5.38
CA ARG A 22 -1.32 -17.65 -6.17
C ARG A 22 -2.70 -17.54 -6.83
N THR A 23 -3.21 -18.64 -7.38
CA THR A 23 -4.53 -18.69 -7.98
C THR A 23 -5.63 -18.34 -6.98
N SER A 24 -5.57 -18.90 -5.78
CA SER A 24 -6.55 -18.62 -4.72
C SER A 24 -6.55 -17.12 -4.36
N THR A 25 -5.38 -16.53 -4.16
CA THR A 25 -5.26 -15.11 -3.84
C THR A 25 -5.80 -14.22 -4.97
N LEU A 26 -5.43 -14.51 -6.22
CA LEU A 26 -5.86 -13.71 -7.37
C LEU A 26 -7.36 -13.86 -7.66
N ARG A 27 -7.95 -15.02 -7.42
CA ARG A 27 -9.41 -15.20 -7.51
C ARG A 27 -10.14 -14.31 -6.52
N MET A 28 -9.61 -14.22 -5.32
CA MET A 28 -10.19 -13.38 -4.28
C MET A 28 -10.06 -11.90 -4.64
N VAL A 29 -8.92 -11.46 -5.17
CA VAL A 29 -8.73 -10.10 -5.67
C VAL A 29 -9.75 -9.80 -6.79
N LYS A 30 -9.89 -10.70 -7.74
CA LYS A 30 -10.87 -10.55 -8.83
C LYS A 30 -12.30 -10.42 -8.31
N ALA A 31 -12.68 -11.24 -7.32
CA ALA A 31 -14.00 -11.16 -6.70
C ALA A 31 -14.22 -9.80 -6.02
N ALA A 32 -13.21 -9.29 -5.31
CA ALA A 32 -13.29 -7.97 -4.68
C ALA A 32 -13.45 -6.85 -5.72
N VAL A 33 -12.74 -6.94 -6.85
CA VAL A 33 -12.88 -6.00 -7.97
C VAL A 33 -14.29 -6.03 -8.52
N MET A 34 -14.82 -7.21 -8.80
CA MET A 34 -16.17 -7.37 -9.34
C MET A 34 -17.23 -6.79 -8.42
N ASN A 35 -17.12 -7.05 -7.12
CA ASN A 35 -18.03 -6.49 -6.14
C ASN A 35 -17.98 -4.96 -6.11
N ARG A 36 -16.80 -4.40 -6.18
CA ARG A 36 -16.62 -2.95 -6.19
C ARG A 36 -17.20 -2.33 -7.47
N GLU A 37 -17.02 -2.99 -8.60
CA GLU A 37 -17.59 -2.53 -9.87
C GLU A 37 -19.10 -2.57 -9.86
N ILE A 38 -19.71 -3.57 -9.24
CA ILE A 38 -21.17 -3.65 -9.08
C ILE A 38 -21.66 -2.47 -8.22
N GLU A 39 -21.01 -2.18 -7.12
CA GLU A 39 -21.36 -1.05 -6.23
C GLU A 39 -21.22 0.29 -6.96
N LYS A 40 -20.15 0.45 -7.72
CA LYS A 40 -19.85 1.68 -8.46
C LYS A 40 -20.77 1.84 -9.68
N GLY A 41 -21.19 0.75 -10.31
CA GLY A 41 -21.94 0.76 -11.57
C GLY A 41 -21.06 0.96 -12.80
N GLY A 42 -19.80 0.57 -12.75
CA GLY A 42 -18.87 0.71 -13.88
C GLY A 42 -17.51 0.08 -13.58
N GLU A 43 -16.63 0.10 -14.57
CA GLU A 43 -15.28 -0.43 -14.44
C GLU A 43 -14.41 0.43 -13.53
N MET A 44 -13.50 -0.23 -12.84
CA MET A 44 -12.48 0.44 -12.00
C MET A 44 -11.28 0.86 -12.84
N ASP A 45 -10.82 2.09 -12.63
CA ASP A 45 -9.55 2.55 -13.18
C ASP A 45 -8.37 2.10 -12.31
N ASP A 46 -7.14 2.39 -12.75
CA ASP A 46 -5.92 1.98 -12.05
C ASP A 46 -5.82 2.58 -10.64
N GLU A 47 -6.26 3.82 -10.47
CA GLU A 47 -6.24 4.48 -9.16
C GLU A 47 -7.19 3.79 -8.17
N GLU A 48 -8.38 3.48 -8.60
CA GLU A 48 -9.37 2.74 -7.81
C GLU A 48 -8.89 1.33 -7.49
N MET A 49 -8.23 0.68 -8.46
CA MET A 49 -7.61 -0.64 -8.26
C MET A 49 -6.53 -0.57 -7.18
N MET A 50 -5.67 0.43 -7.20
CA MET A 50 -4.63 0.60 -6.19
C MET A 50 -5.22 0.81 -4.79
N LYS A 51 -6.29 1.61 -4.67
CA LYS A 51 -6.99 1.80 -3.40
C LYS A 51 -7.57 0.49 -2.87
N LEU A 52 -8.19 -0.29 -3.73
CA LEU A 52 -8.73 -1.60 -3.36
C LEU A 52 -7.64 -2.54 -2.89
N LEU A 53 -6.55 -2.65 -3.65
CA LEU A 53 -5.42 -3.51 -3.31
C LEU A 53 -4.79 -3.12 -1.97
N ARG A 54 -4.63 -1.83 -1.70
CA ARG A 54 -4.11 -1.34 -0.41
C ARG A 54 -5.04 -1.72 0.75
N SER A 55 -6.35 -1.64 0.55
CA SER A 55 -7.31 -2.03 1.58
C SER A 55 -7.25 -3.54 1.85
N LEU A 56 -7.07 -4.35 0.82
CA LEU A 56 -6.91 -5.80 0.97
C LEU A 56 -5.63 -6.16 1.73
N VAL A 57 -4.54 -5.46 1.46
CA VAL A 57 -3.27 -5.62 2.19
C VAL A 57 -3.46 -5.24 3.66
N LYS A 58 -4.09 -4.11 3.93
CA LYS A 58 -4.34 -3.65 5.30
C LYS A 58 -5.14 -4.66 6.11
N GLN A 59 -6.22 -5.18 5.54
CA GLN A 59 -7.04 -6.21 6.19
C GLN A 59 -6.21 -7.44 6.55
N ARG A 60 -5.31 -7.86 5.65
CA ARG A 60 -4.45 -9.02 5.89
C ARG A 60 -3.38 -8.77 6.92
N ARG A 61 -2.81 -7.57 6.97
CA ARG A 61 -1.86 -7.19 8.02
C ARG A 61 -2.52 -7.22 9.40
N ASP A 62 -3.75 -6.74 9.49
CA ASP A 62 -4.52 -6.82 10.73
C ASP A 62 -4.75 -8.28 11.14
N SER A 63 -5.07 -9.15 10.17
CA SER A 63 -5.23 -10.59 10.41
C SER A 63 -3.93 -11.24 10.85
N VAL A 64 -2.80 -10.91 10.22
CA VAL A 64 -1.46 -11.39 10.62
C VAL A 64 -1.21 -11.08 12.09
N GLU A 65 -1.45 -9.84 12.49
CA GLU A 65 -1.25 -9.41 13.88
C GLU A 65 -2.10 -10.23 14.85
N GLN A 66 -3.38 -10.45 14.52
CA GLN A 66 -4.28 -11.25 15.35
C GLN A 66 -3.85 -12.71 15.44
N TYR A 67 -3.45 -13.31 14.31
CA TYR A 67 -2.97 -14.70 14.30
C TYR A 67 -1.66 -14.88 15.08
N GLU A 68 -0.75 -13.93 14.98
CA GLU A 68 0.50 -13.97 15.74
C GLU A 68 0.23 -13.84 17.25
N LYS A 69 -0.68 -12.96 17.65
CA LYS A 69 -1.11 -12.84 19.05
C LYS A 69 -1.77 -14.11 19.56
N GLY A 70 -2.50 -14.82 18.70
CA GLY A 70 -3.17 -16.08 19.01
C GLY A 70 -2.29 -17.31 18.87
N ALA A 71 -0.97 -17.14 18.63
CA ALA A 71 -0.01 -18.22 18.42
C ALA A 71 -0.37 -19.15 17.24
N ARG A 72 -1.01 -18.59 16.21
CA ARG A 72 -1.36 -19.29 14.98
C ARG A 72 -0.46 -18.85 13.84
N GLN A 73 0.83 -19.17 13.95
CA GLN A 73 1.83 -18.78 12.95
C GLN A 73 1.53 -19.35 11.56
N ASP A 74 0.93 -20.52 11.47
CA ASP A 74 0.49 -21.15 10.22
C ASP A 74 -0.47 -20.25 9.43
N LEU A 75 -1.46 -19.67 10.12
CA LEU A 75 -2.43 -18.77 9.51
C LEU A 75 -1.82 -17.39 9.21
N ALA A 76 -0.95 -16.91 10.10
CA ALA A 76 -0.21 -15.66 9.86
C ALA A 76 0.65 -15.76 8.60
N ASP A 77 1.36 -16.86 8.41
CA ASP A 77 2.23 -17.08 7.25
C ASP A 77 1.43 -17.15 5.95
N LYS A 78 0.25 -17.74 5.99
CA LYS A 78 -0.66 -17.79 4.85
C LYS A 78 -1.09 -16.37 4.44
N GLU A 79 -1.49 -15.56 5.41
CA GLU A 79 -1.86 -14.16 5.15
C GLU A 79 -0.67 -13.36 4.59
N LYS A 80 0.53 -13.56 5.12
CA LYS A 80 1.75 -12.92 4.61
C LYS A 80 2.02 -13.27 3.15
N SER A 81 1.82 -14.52 2.76
CA SER A 81 2.02 -14.94 1.37
C SER A 81 0.99 -14.29 0.44
N GLU A 82 -0.25 -14.10 0.89
CA GLU A 82 -1.27 -13.38 0.14
C GLU A 82 -0.91 -11.90 -0.01
N ILE A 83 -0.39 -11.27 1.05
CA ILE A 83 0.10 -9.89 1.01
C ILE A 83 1.17 -9.73 -0.08
N ASP A 84 2.13 -10.65 -0.15
CA ASP A 84 3.21 -10.59 -1.13
C ASP A 84 2.68 -10.61 -2.56
N VAL A 85 1.68 -11.43 -2.84
CA VAL A 85 1.04 -11.50 -4.16
C VAL A 85 0.36 -10.17 -4.51
N ILE A 86 -0.36 -9.59 -3.57
CA ILE A 86 -1.10 -8.34 -3.78
C ILE A 86 -0.15 -7.15 -3.90
N GLU A 87 0.85 -7.05 -3.04
CA GLU A 87 1.81 -5.94 -3.04
C GLU A 87 2.63 -5.86 -4.33
N ALA A 88 2.79 -6.97 -5.05
CA ALA A 88 3.47 -6.98 -6.33
C ALA A 88 2.81 -6.07 -7.38
N TYR A 89 1.52 -5.75 -7.21
CA TYR A 89 0.78 -4.83 -8.09
C TYR A 89 0.84 -3.37 -7.64
N LEU A 90 1.32 -3.12 -6.45
CA LEU A 90 1.41 -1.77 -5.89
C LEU A 90 2.81 -1.19 -6.10
N PRO A 91 2.93 0.15 -6.22
CA PRO A 91 4.24 0.77 -6.18
C PRO A 91 4.98 0.34 -4.92
N GLN A 92 6.29 0.12 -5.04
CA GLN A 92 7.09 -0.19 -3.86
C GLN A 92 7.01 0.95 -2.84
N ALA A 93 7.01 0.59 -1.56
CA ALA A 93 7.02 1.58 -0.49
C ALA A 93 8.27 2.46 -0.63
N ALA A 94 8.11 3.77 -0.49
CA ALA A 94 9.21 4.70 -0.51
C ALA A 94 10.19 4.36 0.62
N SER A 95 11.49 4.36 0.31
CA SER A 95 12.53 4.11 1.31
C SER A 95 12.57 5.23 2.36
N ARG A 96 13.11 4.92 3.53
CA ARG A 96 13.34 5.95 4.56
C ARG A 96 14.16 7.10 4.00
N GLU A 97 15.19 6.82 3.21
CA GLU A 97 16.04 7.83 2.57
C GLU A 97 15.24 8.74 1.63
N ALA A 98 14.37 8.16 0.79
CA ALA A 98 13.51 8.94 -0.10
C ALA A 98 12.57 9.86 0.69
N ILE A 99 12.01 9.36 1.79
CA ILE A 99 11.15 10.14 2.67
C ILE A 99 11.94 11.27 3.34
N GLU A 100 13.13 10.99 3.86
CA GLU A 100 14.00 11.99 4.48
C GLU A 100 14.38 13.10 3.51
N GLN A 101 14.75 12.74 2.26
CA GLN A 101 15.06 13.72 1.21
C GLN A 101 13.87 14.62 0.89
N ALA A 102 12.67 14.05 0.80
CA ALA A 102 11.45 14.82 0.55
C ALA A 102 11.16 15.78 1.71
N ILE A 103 11.38 15.35 2.95
CA ILE A 103 11.18 16.19 4.14
C ILE A 103 12.22 17.29 4.20
N ASP A 104 13.48 16.99 3.93
CA ASP A 104 14.55 18.02 3.92
C ASP A 104 14.28 19.09 2.85
N ALA A 105 13.83 18.68 1.67
CA ALA A 105 13.42 19.62 0.62
C ALA A 105 12.23 20.47 1.07
N ALA A 106 11.25 19.86 1.75
CA ALA A 106 10.09 20.57 2.28
C ALA A 106 10.47 21.58 3.36
N LEU A 107 11.41 21.21 4.24
CA LEU A 107 11.95 22.12 5.26
C LEU A 107 12.63 23.33 4.64
N ALA A 108 13.45 23.11 3.60
CA ALA A 108 14.13 24.18 2.87
C ALA A 108 13.12 25.09 2.14
N GLU A 109 12.12 24.51 1.50
CA GLU A 109 11.10 25.24 0.75
C GLU A 109 10.21 26.10 1.66
N THR A 110 9.78 25.55 2.81
CA THR A 110 8.87 26.23 3.73
C THR A 110 9.59 27.12 4.73
N GLY A 111 10.88 26.95 4.92
CA GLY A 111 11.65 27.68 5.94
C GLY A 111 11.24 27.32 7.37
N ALA A 112 10.62 26.17 7.58
CA ALA A 112 10.11 25.73 8.87
C ALA A 112 11.22 25.52 9.89
N THR A 113 10.99 25.98 11.12
CA THR A 113 11.95 25.90 12.22
C THR A 113 11.36 25.31 13.51
N SER A 114 10.04 25.11 13.57
CA SER A 114 9.37 24.64 14.77
C SER A 114 8.17 23.76 14.46
N MET A 115 7.66 23.11 15.50
CA MET A 115 6.47 22.25 15.40
C MET A 115 5.21 22.99 14.91
N LYS A 116 5.17 24.31 15.03
CA LYS A 116 4.06 25.12 14.52
C LYS A 116 3.93 25.01 13.00
N ASP A 117 5.03 24.73 12.32
CA ASP A 117 5.09 24.62 10.87
C ASP A 117 4.88 23.18 10.36
N MET A 118 4.59 22.22 11.26
CA MET A 118 4.46 20.82 10.92
C MET A 118 3.45 20.59 9.77
N GLY A 119 2.31 21.26 9.81
CA GLY A 119 1.28 21.12 8.76
C GLY A 119 1.80 21.52 7.38
N LYS A 120 2.57 22.60 7.30
CA LYS A 120 3.17 23.07 6.04
C LYS A 120 4.21 22.08 5.50
N VAL A 121 5.07 21.59 6.37
CA VAL A 121 6.11 20.61 6.02
C VAL A 121 5.48 19.31 5.57
N MET A 122 4.49 18.81 6.29
CA MET A 122 3.76 17.59 5.93
C MET A 122 3.12 17.70 4.55
N LYS A 123 2.46 18.83 4.28
CA LYS A 123 1.82 19.07 2.99
C LYS A 123 2.83 19.09 1.85
N ALA A 124 3.94 19.79 2.02
CA ALA A 124 4.98 19.89 1.00
C ALA A 124 5.68 18.53 0.77
N ALA A 125 5.99 17.79 1.83
CA ALA A 125 6.59 16.46 1.72
C ALA A 125 5.65 15.46 1.06
N GLN A 126 4.37 15.48 1.42
CA GLN A 126 3.36 14.60 0.81
C GLN A 126 3.18 14.89 -0.67
N ALA A 127 3.24 16.16 -1.09
CA ALA A 127 3.19 16.52 -2.50
C ALA A 127 4.35 15.90 -3.30
N THR A 128 5.56 15.96 -2.74
CA THR A 128 6.75 15.35 -3.35
C THR A 128 6.65 13.82 -3.38
N LEU A 129 6.07 13.23 -2.35
CA LEU A 129 5.95 11.77 -2.20
C LEU A 129 4.68 11.20 -2.86
N ALA A 130 3.84 12.04 -3.46
CA ALA A 130 2.64 11.60 -4.14
C ALA A 130 2.95 10.54 -5.19
N GLY A 131 2.25 9.42 -5.15
CA GLY A 131 2.47 8.29 -6.06
C GLY A 131 3.64 7.37 -5.70
N LYS A 132 4.43 7.70 -4.67
CA LYS A 132 5.61 6.92 -4.27
C LYS A 132 5.36 5.95 -3.11
N ASN A 133 4.12 5.78 -2.70
CA ASN A 133 3.71 4.86 -1.63
C ASN A 133 4.51 5.06 -0.33
N ALA A 134 4.56 6.29 0.17
CA ALA A 134 5.22 6.61 1.43
C ALA A 134 4.31 6.29 2.62
N ASP A 135 4.90 5.69 3.68
CA ASP A 135 4.17 5.44 4.93
C ASP A 135 3.93 6.77 5.67
N GLY A 136 2.67 7.15 5.81
CA GLY A 136 2.27 8.39 6.46
C GLY A 136 2.75 8.50 7.92
N ARG A 137 2.80 7.39 8.65
CA ARG A 137 3.31 7.37 10.03
C ARG A 137 4.80 7.67 10.07
N LEU A 138 5.56 7.07 9.17
CA LEU A 138 7.00 7.29 9.09
C LEU A 138 7.30 8.73 8.70
N VAL A 139 6.58 9.27 7.73
CA VAL A 139 6.69 10.69 7.34
C VAL A 139 6.45 11.59 8.54
N SER A 140 5.36 11.37 9.26
CA SER A 140 5.02 12.16 10.46
C SER A 140 6.09 12.06 11.54
N GLN A 141 6.59 10.87 11.82
CA GLN A 141 7.63 10.65 12.81
C GLN A 141 8.92 11.41 12.48
N ILE A 142 9.35 11.35 11.21
CA ILE A 142 10.57 12.02 10.75
C ILE A 142 10.40 13.54 10.81
N VAL A 143 9.25 14.07 10.38
CA VAL A 143 8.96 15.51 10.45
C VAL A 143 9.02 15.97 11.90
N LYS A 144 8.38 15.28 12.83
CA LYS A 144 8.41 15.60 14.26
C LYS A 144 9.83 15.61 14.81
N ALA A 145 10.62 14.60 14.47
CA ALA A 145 12.02 14.51 14.94
C ALA A 145 12.85 15.68 14.45
N LYS A 146 12.67 16.11 13.20
CA LYS A 146 13.43 17.22 12.61
C LYS A 146 12.98 18.59 13.11
N LEU A 147 11.71 18.77 13.43
CA LEU A 147 11.17 20.05 13.92
C LEU A 147 11.20 20.18 15.44
N GLY A 148 11.00 19.09 16.15
CA GLY A 148 10.90 19.10 17.61
C GLY A 148 12.18 18.72 18.30
N GLY A 149 13.14 18.30 17.53
CA GLY A 149 14.36 17.76 18.06
C GLY A 149 15.44 18.66 18.30
#